data_6887ca6abe6c54af29d1590d0128c053
#
_entry.id   6887ca6abe6c54af29d1590d0128c053
#
_cell.length_a   1.000
_cell.length_b   1.000
_cell.length_c   1.000
_cell.angle_alpha   90.00
_cell.angle_beta   90.00
_cell.angle_gamma   90.00
#
_symmetry.space_group_name_H-M   'P 1'
#
loop_
_entity.id
_entity.type
_entity.pdbx_description
1 polymer ?
#
loop_
_entity_poly.entity_id
_entity_poly.type
_entity_poly.pdbx_seq_one_letter_code
_entity_poly.pdbx_strand_id
1 'polypeptide(L)'
;APEILHTICAATYGAAWDQVFGEMLSIDTLDVVDAKLVVVWGANPAVSGTHLLPLLAKVQKSGGKLVVVDPRKTGTASRADLHLAVRPGTDVVLAYALSNELARRGKVATQFLESHTTGSKEFLAAASKYTLEDASKICDVSLDKIRELFELIANTKPAVLRMGYGPERNRNGGSGVLAVLGLWLVAGHFGTNGSGILASTSDGFSIDIHAPWPKDVARPKQRTLNMNHVGRVLRGDTDAWPVKAKVFLVQGANPAVTAVDQVGMLAGLANEEIFTVVHDQVMTDTAKFADVVLPATTHFEVHDLVGSYGSYTAQVISPVIERVGESRTNNELAAALAIRLGFSADEFNGDLQFIADQIAEQKKHALQLRKVGTTVQFKDTWPTFSDKRARLFVADSELPLPQYRESETKYPLVLISPATSHTINSMFADTDPPRVAISMHPQDAEQRKLTDAQRVIVRNDVASIEIDLVIDETMRPGVCFIPKGLWMRATQTGLTSNAFAPDDLNDLASGACFNDARVEVTVA
;
A
#
# COMPACT_ATOMS: atom_id res chain seq x y z
N ALA A 1 16.18 -20.35 7.50
CA ALA A 1 15.60 -19.00 7.60
C ALA A 1 14.08 -19.09 7.68
N PRO A 2 13.38 -18.13 8.30
CA PRO A 2 11.93 -18.01 8.17
C PRO A 2 11.54 -17.54 6.76
N GLU A 3 10.31 -17.80 6.37
CA GLU A 3 9.66 -17.06 5.30
C GLU A 3 9.18 -15.71 5.85
N ILE A 4 9.49 -14.63 5.18
CA ILE A 4 9.07 -13.29 5.59
C ILE A 4 7.73 -12.97 4.93
N LEU A 5 6.69 -12.73 5.74
CA LEU A 5 5.42 -12.20 5.24
C LEU A 5 5.58 -10.71 4.89
N HIS A 6 5.31 -10.36 3.66
CA HIS A 6 5.48 -9.00 3.12
C HIS A 6 4.36 -8.03 3.57
N THR A 7 4.19 -7.88 4.88
CA THR A 7 3.06 -7.18 5.51
C THR A 7 3.17 -5.67 5.54
N ILE A 8 4.31 -5.08 5.19
CA ILE A 8 4.50 -3.62 5.16
C ILE A 8 4.09 -2.96 3.83
N CYS A 9 3.72 -3.72 2.81
CA CYS A 9 3.30 -3.20 1.52
C CYS A 9 1.78 -3.34 1.34
N ALA A 10 1.30 -4.24 0.50
CA ALA A 10 -0.10 -4.36 0.10
C ALA A 10 -0.75 -5.67 0.60
N ALA A 11 -0.28 -6.23 1.71
CA ALA A 11 -0.77 -7.53 2.20
C ALA A 11 -2.27 -7.50 2.52
N THR A 12 -2.71 -6.49 3.24
CA THR A 12 -4.12 -6.31 3.61
C THR A 12 -4.99 -6.02 2.38
N TYR A 13 -4.50 -5.19 1.48
CA TYR A 13 -5.18 -4.88 0.24
C TYR A 13 -5.32 -6.13 -0.63
N GLY A 14 -4.24 -6.89 -0.81
CA GLY A 14 -4.25 -8.17 -1.54
C GLY A 14 -5.20 -9.18 -0.90
N ALA A 15 -5.11 -9.40 0.42
CA ALA A 15 -5.98 -10.33 1.14
C ALA A 15 -7.47 -9.96 1.02
N ALA A 16 -7.80 -8.66 1.01
CA ALA A 16 -9.19 -8.23 0.78
C ALA A 16 -9.65 -8.54 -0.65
N TRP A 17 -8.79 -8.37 -1.65
CA TRP A 17 -9.10 -8.77 -3.02
C TRP A 17 -9.24 -10.28 -3.16
N ASP A 18 -8.34 -11.05 -2.56
CA ASP A 18 -8.39 -12.51 -2.55
C ASP A 18 -9.69 -13.01 -1.90
N GLN A 19 -10.10 -12.38 -0.80
CA GLN A 19 -11.36 -12.72 -0.13
C GLN A 19 -12.58 -12.40 -1.01
N VAL A 20 -12.59 -11.27 -1.71
CA VAL A 20 -13.76 -10.82 -2.50
C VAL A 20 -13.77 -11.44 -3.90
N PHE A 21 -12.61 -11.53 -4.58
CA PHE A 21 -12.52 -11.91 -5.98
C PHE A 21 -11.66 -13.14 -6.24
N GLY A 22 -10.91 -13.63 -5.24
CA GLY A 22 -9.95 -14.72 -5.35
C GLY A 22 -8.61 -14.32 -5.95
N GLU A 23 -8.51 -13.15 -6.56
CA GLU A 23 -7.30 -12.58 -7.17
C GLU A 23 -7.52 -11.08 -7.43
N MET A 24 -6.44 -10.29 -7.47
CA MET A 24 -6.52 -8.86 -7.77
C MET A 24 -6.63 -8.63 -9.29
N LEU A 25 -7.83 -8.68 -9.82
CA LEU A 25 -8.13 -8.48 -11.23
C LEU A 25 -8.50 -7.01 -11.50
N SER A 26 -7.52 -6.19 -11.86
CA SER A 26 -7.73 -4.77 -12.22
C SER A 26 -8.31 -4.62 -13.63
N ILE A 27 -9.03 -3.52 -13.89
CA ILE A 27 -9.24 -3.06 -15.27
C ILE A 27 -7.93 -2.52 -15.84
N ASP A 28 -7.85 -2.38 -17.17
CA ASP A 28 -6.72 -1.68 -17.78
C ASP A 28 -6.78 -0.18 -17.45
N THR A 29 -5.63 0.39 -17.10
CA THR A 29 -5.52 1.84 -16.81
C THR A 29 -6.01 2.70 -17.98
N LEU A 30 -5.80 2.24 -19.20
CA LEU A 30 -6.22 2.98 -20.41
C LEU A 30 -7.75 3.03 -20.58
N ASP A 31 -8.49 2.09 -20.00
CA ASP A 31 -9.96 2.04 -20.08
C ASP A 31 -10.63 3.14 -19.24
N VAL A 32 -9.88 3.79 -18.32
CA VAL A 32 -10.38 4.86 -17.46
C VAL A 32 -10.93 6.03 -18.27
N VAL A 33 -10.44 6.28 -19.48
CA VAL A 33 -10.88 7.40 -20.33
C VAL A 33 -12.36 7.31 -20.74
N ASP A 34 -12.94 6.12 -20.71
CA ASP A 34 -14.36 5.88 -21.05
C ASP A 34 -15.30 6.11 -19.84
N ALA A 35 -14.75 6.37 -18.65
CA ALA A 35 -15.54 6.63 -17.45
C ALA A 35 -16.25 7.99 -17.51
N LYS A 36 -17.43 8.07 -16.87
CA LYS A 36 -18.15 9.32 -16.58
C LYS A 36 -17.98 9.75 -15.12
N LEU A 37 -17.55 8.85 -14.27
CA LEU A 37 -17.16 9.10 -12.88
C LEU A 37 -15.88 8.33 -12.58
N VAL A 38 -14.90 9.00 -12.02
CA VAL A 38 -13.74 8.34 -11.40
C VAL A 38 -13.68 8.73 -9.93
N VAL A 39 -13.75 7.75 -9.05
CA VAL A 39 -13.54 7.93 -7.61
C VAL A 39 -12.14 7.45 -7.27
N VAL A 40 -11.26 8.35 -6.88
CA VAL A 40 -9.91 8.04 -6.37
C VAL A 40 -10.00 7.98 -4.85
N TRP A 41 -9.81 6.81 -4.27
CA TRP A 41 -9.98 6.57 -2.85
C TRP A 41 -8.65 6.15 -2.21
N GLY A 42 -8.13 6.96 -1.29
CA GLY A 42 -6.88 6.69 -0.57
C GLY A 42 -5.66 6.56 -1.47
N ALA A 43 -5.60 7.33 -2.55
CA ALA A 43 -4.51 7.35 -3.51
C ALA A 43 -4.17 8.77 -3.95
N ASN A 44 -2.89 8.99 -4.25
CA ASN A 44 -2.43 10.25 -4.82
C ASN A 44 -1.65 10.03 -6.13
N PRO A 45 -2.34 9.79 -7.26
CA PRO A 45 -1.71 9.64 -8.57
C PRO A 45 -0.74 10.76 -8.96
N ALA A 46 -0.92 11.99 -8.44
CA ALA A 46 0.02 13.09 -8.69
C ALA A 46 1.45 12.82 -8.16
N VAL A 47 1.61 11.85 -7.27
CA VAL A 47 2.90 11.41 -6.73
C VAL A 47 3.25 9.99 -7.15
N SER A 48 2.34 9.04 -6.93
CA SER A 48 2.63 7.60 -7.05
C SER A 48 2.00 6.93 -8.27
N GLY A 49 1.55 7.70 -9.26
CA GLY A 49 0.89 7.16 -10.45
C GLY A 49 0.67 8.24 -11.52
N THR A 50 1.71 9.03 -11.81
CA THR A 50 1.63 10.23 -12.66
C THR A 50 1.07 9.98 -14.06
N HIS A 51 1.27 8.77 -14.60
CA HIS A 51 0.71 8.37 -15.89
C HIS A 51 -0.83 8.31 -15.92
N LEU A 52 -1.50 8.20 -14.77
CA LEU A 52 -2.95 8.27 -14.68
C LEU A 52 -3.49 9.69 -14.83
N LEU A 53 -2.72 10.73 -14.46
CA LEU A 53 -3.20 12.12 -14.49
C LEU A 53 -3.72 12.60 -15.86
N PRO A 54 -3.01 12.34 -16.98
CA PRO A 54 -3.52 12.70 -18.31
C PRO A 54 -4.86 12.02 -18.66
N LEU A 55 -5.07 10.80 -18.17
CA LEU A 55 -6.31 10.05 -18.40
C LEU A 55 -7.46 10.66 -17.58
N LEU A 56 -7.23 10.99 -16.31
CA LEU A 56 -8.20 11.72 -15.47
C LEU A 56 -8.60 13.06 -16.11
N ALA A 57 -7.60 13.80 -16.61
CA ALA A 57 -7.88 15.06 -17.32
C ALA A 57 -8.72 14.87 -18.60
N LYS A 58 -8.54 13.75 -19.32
CA LYS A 58 -9.40 13.41 -20.48
C LYS A 58 -10.83 13.11 -20.04
N VAL A 59 -11.03 12.38 -18.94
CA VAL A 59 -12.37 12.13 -18.37
C VAL A 59 -13.08 13.45 -18.07
N GLN A 60 -12.43 14.37 -17.34
CA GLN A 60 -13.02 15.69 -17.02
C GLN A 60 -13.31 16.53 -18.27
N LYS A 61 -12.41 16.55 -19.25
CA LYS A 61 -12.62 17.26 -20.53
C LYS A 61 -13.82 16.72 -21.32
N SER A 62 -14.13 15.42 -21.19
CA SER A 62 -15.31 14.81 -21.82
C SER A 62 -16.59 14.92 -20.96
N GLY A 63 -16.59 15.76 -19.93
CA GLY A 63 -17.73 16.02 -19.04
C GLY A 63 -17.91 15.00 -17.92
N GLY A 64 -16.96 14.08 -17.74
CA GLY A 64 -16.93 13.18 -16.58
C GLY A 64 -16.49 13.90 -15.30
N LYS A 65 -16.69 13.26 -14.16
CA LYS A 65 -16.39 13.78 -12.83
C LYS A 65 -15.25 13.04 -12.18
N LEU A 66 -14.39 13.78 -11.49
CA LEU A 66 -13.33 13.27 -10.64
C LEU A 66 -13.66 13.54 -9.17
N VAL A 67 -13.76 12.49 -8.36
CA VAL A 67 -13.92 12.58 -6.91
C VAL A 67 -12.66 12.04 -6.25
N VAL A 68 -12.22 12.68 -5.17
CA VAL A 68 -11.11 12.20 -4.35
C VAL A 68 -11.55 12.06 -2.89
N VAL A 69 -11.33 10.87 -2.32
CA VAL A 69 -11.49 10.58 -0.90
C VAL A 69 -10.08 10.38 -0.32
N ASP A 70 -9.59 11.38 0.39
CA ASP A 70 -8.23 11.40 0.96
C ASP A 70 -8.20 12.39 2.12
N PRO A 71 -7.56 12.10 3.25
CA PRO A 71 -7.51 13.01 4.41
C PRO A 71 -6.84 14.35 4.09
N ARG A 72 -6.07 14.44 3.03
CA ARG A 72 -5.31 15.62 2.62
C ARG A 72 -5.74 16.13 1.25
N LYS A 73 -5.74 17.43 1.04
CA LYS A 73 -5.95 18.03 -0.28
C LYS A 73 -4.68 17.90 -1.12
N THR A 74 -4.43 16.68 -1.58
CA THR A 74 -3.27 16.29 -2.40
C THR A 74 -3.27 16.96 -3.77
N GLY A 75 -2.16 16.83 -4.53
CA GLY A 75 -2.09 17.29 -5.91
C GLY A 75 -3.15 16.65 -6.82
N THR A 76 -3.65 15.46 -6.50
CA THR A 76 -4.79 14.84 -7.18
C THR A 76 -6.11 15.45 -6.70
N ALA A 77 -6.29 15.62 -5.39
CA ALA A 77 -7.50 16.22 -4.80
C ALA A 77 -7.71 17.68 -5.23
N SER A 78 -6.62 18.42 -5.47
CA SER A 78 -6.70 19.80 -5.96
C SER A 78 -7.27 19.93 -7.38
N ARG A 79 -7.34 18.82 -8.13
CA ARG A 79 -7.91 18.74 -9.47
C ARG A 79 -9.32 18.13 -9.49
N ALA A 80 -9.78 17.64 -8.35
CA ALA A 80 -11.06 16.95 -8.22
C ALA A 80 -12.25 17.93 -8.30
N ASP A 81 -13.35 17.47 -8.86
CA ASP A 81 -14.64 18.15 -8.80
C ASP A 81 -15.21 18.13 -7.38
N LEU A 82 -14.94 17.03 -6.64
CA LEU A 82 -15.35 16.85 -5.25
C LEU A 82 -14.22 16.20 -4.44
N HIS A 83 -13.90 16.78 -3.27
CA HIS A 83 -12.93 16.22 -2.33
C HIS A 83 -13.55 16.01 -0.94
N LEU A 84 -13.46 14.76 -0.44
CA LEU A 84 -13.86 14.38 0.90
C LEU A 84 -12.59 14.13 1.73
N ALA A 85 -12.29 15.05 2.65
CA ALA A 85 -11.16 14.93 3.58
C ALA A 85 -11.56 14.10 4.81
N VAL A 86 -11.65 12.79 4.65
CA VAL A 86 -12.10 11.86 5.68
C VAL A 86 -11.10 11.73 6.84
N ARG A 87 -11.59 11.46 8.05
CA ARG A 87 -10.73 11.05 9.16
C ARG A 87 -10.08 9.70 8.81
N PRO A 88 -8.75 9.53 8.95
CA PRO A 88 -8.09 8.25 8.70
C PRO A 88 -8.72 7.11 9.51
N GLY A 89 -8.90 5.94 8.86
CA GLY A 89 -9.47 4.75 9.48
C GLY A 89 -11.00 4.71 9.54
N THR A 90 -11.70 5.66 8.91
CA THR A 90 -13.17 5.70 8.87
C THR A 90 -13.77 5.31 7.53
N ASP A 91 -12.95 4.84 6.59
CA ASP A 91 -13.36 4.43 5.24
C ASP A 91 -14.50 3.42 5.26
N VAL A 92 -14.47 2.49 6.19
CA VAL A 92 -15.52 1.47 6.39
C VAL A 92 -16.88 2.09 6.67
N VAL A 93 -16.93 3.14 7.49
CA VAL A 93 -18.17 3.82 7.87
C VAL A 93 -18.76 4.57 6.67
N LEU A 94 -17.91 5.30 5.93
CA LEU A 94 -18.35 6.00 4.72
C LEU A 94 -18.90 5.03 3.67
N ALA A 95 -18.17 3.94 3.40
CA ALA A 95 -18.58 2.95 2.42
C ALA A 95 -19.88 2.23 2.82
N TYR A 96 -20.04 1.88 4.08
CA TYR A 96 -21.27 1.27 4.59
C TYR A 96 -22.46 2.25 4.55
N ALA A 97 -22.28 3.49 4.96
CA ALA A 97 -23.35 4.48 4.90
C ALA A 97 -23.84 4.74 3.46
N LEU A 98 -22.91 4.81 2.49
CA LEU A 98 -23.26 4.93 1.07
C LEU A 98 -23.98 3.66 0.57
N SER A 99 -23.54 2.48 0.97
CA SER A 99 -24.20 1.21 0.62
C SER A 99 -25.62 1.10 1.22
N ASN A 100 -25.79 1.52 2.46
CA ASN A 100 -27.09 1.59 3.12
C ASN A 100 -28.02 2.57 2.40
N GLU A 101 -27.54 3.75 2.03
CA GLU A 101 -28.37 4.74 1.33
C GLU A 101 -28.74 4.28 -0.09
N LEU A 102 -27.87 3.53 -0.79
CA LEU A 102 -28.24 2.85 -2.04
C LEU A 102 -29.40 1.87 -1.82
N ALA A 103 -29.36 1.10 -0.73
CA ALA A 103 -30.44 0.17 -0.39
C ALA A 103 -31.74 0.91 -0.04
N ARG A 104 -31.70 1.94 0.80
CA ARG A 104 -32.85 2.73 1.21
C ARG A 104 -33.57 3.42 0.05
N ARG A 105 -32.81 3.84 -0.98
CA ARG A 105 -33.37 4.52 -2.16
C ARG A 105 -33.65 3.58 -3.34
N GLY A 106 -33.52 2.25 -3.16
CA GLY A 106 -33.74 1.28 -4.23
C GLY A 106 -32.77 1.42 -5.41
N LYS A 107 -31.55 1.89 -5.14
CA LYS A 107 -30.49 2.07 -6.13
C LYS A 107 -29.46 0.95 -6.16
N VAL A 108 -29.67 -0.10 -5.38
CA VAL A 108 -28.84 -1.32 -5.39
C VAL A 108 -28.98 -2.03 -6.75
N ALA A 109 -27.86 -2.48 -7.30
CA ALA A 109 -27.84 -3.25 -8.54
C ALA A 109 -28.29 -4.71 -8.28
N THR A 110 -29.55 -4.91 -7.94
CA THR A 110 -30.11 -6.18 -7.44
C THR A 110 -29.83 -7.34 -8.38
N GLN A 111 -30.12 -7.20 -9.68
CA GLN A 111 -29.88 -8.27 -10.66
C GLN A 111 -28.39 -8.65 -10.74
N PHE A 112 -27.50 -7.66 -10.68
CA PHE A 112 -26.05 -7.89 -10.67
C PHE A 112 -25.63 -8.65 -9.40
N LEU A 113 -26.09 -8.24 -8.23
CA LEU A 113 -25.79 -8.91 -6.96
C LEU A 113 -26.27 -10.35 -6.96
N GLU A 114 -27.50 -10.60 -7.38
CA GLU A 114 -28.07 -11.95 -7.45
C GLU A 114 -27.30 -12.88 -8.39
N SER A 115 -26.85 -12.35 -9.54
CA SER A 115 -26.14 -13.14 -10.56
C SER A 115 -24.65 -13.32 -10.26
N HIS A 116 -24.00 -12.33 -9.67
CA HIS A 116 -22.52 -12.23 -9.65
C HIS A 116 -21.91 -12.15 -8.25
N THR A 117 -22.71 -12.17 -7.19
CA THR A 117 -22.17 -12.11 -5.82
C THR A 117 -22.80 -13.13 -4.89
N THR A 118 -22.15 -13.37 -3.75
CA THR A 118 -22.72 -14.06 -2.58
C THR A 118 -22.52 -13.20 -1.34
N GLY A 119 -23.37 -13.38 -0.32
CA GLY A 119 -23.24 -12.65 0.95
C GLY A 119 -23.71 -11.19 0.89
N SER A 120 -24.43 -10.78 -0.15
CA SER A 120 -24.93 -9.41 -0.30
C SER A 120 -25.94 -9.03 0.77
N LYS A 121 -26.73 -9.97 1.26
CA LYS A 121 -27.72 -9.72 2.34
C LYS A 121 -27.02 -9.42 3.65
N GLU A 122 -26.01 -10.20 4.01
CA GLU A 122 -25.20 -10.04 5.22
C GLU A 122 -24.45 -8.72 5.19
N PHE A 123 -23.85 -8.37 4.05
CA PHE A 123 -23.15 -7.10 3.85
C PHE A 123 -24.09 -5.90 4.01
N LEU A 124 -25.26 -5.92 3.36
CA LEU A 124 -26.25 -4.85 3.46
C LEU A 124 -26.86 -4.74 4.86
N ALA A 125 -27.03 -5.87 5.55
CA ALA A 125 -27.46 -5.88 6.96
C ALA A 125 -26.40 -5.24 7.87
N ALA A 126 -25.11 -5.48 7.63
CA ALA A 126 -24.05 -4.79 8.35
C ALA A 126 -24.02 -3.28 8.03
N ALA A 127 -24.17 -2.93 6.75
CA ALA A 127 -24.19 -1.55 6.28
C ALA A 127 -25.37 -0.75 6.85
N SER A 128 -26.54 -1.38 7.10
CA SER A 128 -27.74 -0.72 7.62
C SER A 128 -27.56 -0.07 8.99
N LYS A 129 -26.48 -0.39 9.69
CA LYS A 129 -26.12 0.21 10.99
C LYS A 129 -25.61 1.65 10.87
N TYR A 130 -25.28 2.11 9.66
CA TYR A 130 -24.69 3.42 9.43
C TYR A 130 -25.53 4.24 8.46
N THR A 131 -25.91 5.44 8.88
CA THR A 131 -26.58 6.44 8.04
C THR A 131 -25.55 7.41 7.44
N LEU A 132 -25.98 8.27 6.49
CA LEU A 132 -25.12 9.34 5.98
C LEU A 132 -24.77 10.37 7.08
N GLU A 133 -25.68 10.57 8.04
CA GLU A 133 -25.48 11.41 9.21
C GLU A 133 -24.42 10.82 10.16
N ASP A 134 -24.42 9.49 10.38
CA ASP A 134 -23.36 8.81 11.14
C ASP A 134 -22.01 8.93 10.44
N ALA A 135 -21.99 8.75 9.12
CA ALA A 135 -20.77 8.93 8.33
C ALA A 135 -20.27 10.37 8.40
N SER A 136 -21.16 11.37 8.34
CA SER A 136 -20.78 12.77 8.50
C SER A 136 -20.10 13.04 9.85
N LYS A 137 -20.63 12.48 10.91
CA LYS A 137 -20.11 12.64 12.28
C LYS A 137 -18.80 11.87 12.48
N ILE A 138 -18.74 10.59 12.08
CA ILE A 138 -17.60 9.72 12.35
C ILE A 138 -16.43 10.05 11.44
N CYS A 139 -16.67 10.23 10.13
CA CYS A 139 -15.64 10.60 9.17
C CYS A 139 -15.26 12.08 9.23
N ASP A 140 -16.06 12.88 9.95
CA ASP A 140 -15.89 14.33 10.10
C ASP A 140 -15.80 15.02 8.72
N VAL A 141 -16.83 14.79 7.92
CA VAL A 141 -17.04 15.35 6.58
C VAL A 141 -18.45 15.92 6.51
N SER A 142 -18.63 17.06 5.88
CA SER A 142 -19.97 17.65 5.77
C SER A 142 -20.95 16.71 5.08
N LEU A 143 -22.16 16.64 5.61
CA LEU A 143 -23.23 15.77 5.11
C LEU A 143 -23.55 16.07 3.64
N ASP A 144 -23.44 17.32 3.21
CA ASP A 144 -23.71 17.71 1.83
C ASP A 144 -22.69 17.11 0.85
N LYS A 145 -21.40 17.07 1.21
CA LYS A 145 -20.38 16.40 0.41
C LYS A 145 -20.61 14.89 0.32
N ILE A 146 -21.04 14.26 1.42
CA ILE A 146 -21.37 12.82 1.43
C ILE A 146 -22.61 12.56 0.55
N ARG A 147 -23.62 13.41 0.60
CA ARG A 147 -24.79 13.34 -0.27
C ARG A 147 -24.42 13.53 -1.75
N GLU A 148 -23.55 14.49 -2.05
CA GLU A 148 -23.05 14.71 -3.42
C GLU A 148 -22.30 13.47 -3.92
N LEU A 149 -21.41 12.88 -3.14
CA LEU A 149 -20.73 11.63 -3.47
C LEU A 149 -21.75 10.49 -3.70
N PHE A 150 -22.76 10.37 -2.85
CA PHE A 150 -23.83 9.40 -3.01
C PHE A 150 -24.56 9.57 -4.35
N GLU A 151 -24.99 10.79 -4.69
CA GLU A 151 -25.70 11.06 -5.95
C GLU A 151 -24.82 10.74 -7.17
N LEU A 152 -23.52 11.04 -7.11
CA LEU A 152 -22.59 10.69 -8.18
C LEU A 152 -22.48 9.17 -8.35
N ILE A 153 -22.29 8.40 -7.26
CA ILE A 153 -22.19 6.94 -7.31
C ILE A 153 -23.53 6.32 -7.78
N ALA A 154 -24.65 6.81 -7.28
CA ALA A 154 -25.96 6.24 -7.56
C ALA A 154 -26.46 6.48 -9.00
N ASN A 155 -26.04 7.57 -9.64
CA ASN A 155 -26.67 8.05 -10.88
C ASN A 155 -25.70 8.19 -12.06
N THR A 156 -24.38 8.00 -11.90
CA THR A 156 -23.38 8.17 -12.96
C THR A 156 -22.79 6.85 -13.42
N LYS A 157 -22.96 6.50 -14.67
CA LYS A 157 -22.39 5.30 -15.31
C LYS A 157 -21.83 5.66 -16.69
N PRO A 158 -20.74 5.04 -17.16
CA PRO A 158 -19.87 4.10 -16.42
C PRO A 158 -19.03 4.80 -15.35
N ALA A 159 -18.61 4.06 -14.31
CA ALA A 159 -17.84 4.60 -13.21
C ALA A 159 -16.67 3.68 -12.81
N VAL A 160 -15.52 4.29 -12.54
CA VAL A 160 -14.28 3.62 -12.10
C VAL A 160 -13.95 4.00 -10.66
N LEU A 161 -13.64 3.01 -9.83
CA LEU A 161 -12.97 3.19 -8.56
C LEU A 161 -11.46 3.01 -8.75
N ARG A 162 -10.66 4.04 -8.50
CA ARG A 162 -9.20 3.91 -8.33
C ARG A 162 -8.92 3.83 -6.84
N MET A 163 -8.83 2.64 -6.32
CA MET A 163 -8.50 2.42 -4.91
C MET A 163 -6.99 2.35 -4.72
N GLY A 164 -6.48 3.10 -3.75
CA GLY A 164 -5.08 3.08 -3.35
C GLY A 164 -4.84 2.32 -2.04
N TYR A 165 -3.59 2.33 -1.59
CA TYR A 165 -3.16 1.64 -0.37
C TYR A 165 -3.32 2.48 0.91
N GLY A 166 -3.84 3.71 0.82
CA GLY A 166 -4.07 4.58 1.99
C GLY A 166 -4.98 3.97 3.04
N PRO A 167 -6.15 3.40 2.69
CA PRO A 167 -7.09 2.83 3.64
C PRO A 167 -6.53 1.67 4.46
N GLU A 168 -5.65 0.83 3.90
CA GLU A 168 -5.08 -0.32 4.62
C GLU A 168 -4.07 0.05 5.71
N ARG A 169 -3.60 1.33 5.78
CA ARG A 169 -2.49 1.76 6.64
C ARG A 169 -2.90 2.11 8.07
N ASN A 170 -4.02 1.61 8.55
CA ASN A 170 -4.51 1.79 9.92
C ASN A 170 -5.15 0.49 10.42
N ARG A 171 -5.50 0.44 11.71
CA ARG A 171 -6.03 -0.80 12.32
C ARG A 171 -7.42 -1.22 11.81
N ASN A 172 -8.18 -0.35 11.14
CA ASN A 172 -9.41 -0.70 10.41
C ASN A 172 -9.14 -0.93 8.90
N GLY A 173 -7.90 -1.23 8.52
CA GLY A 173 -7.46 -1.23 7.13
C GLY A 173 -8.15 -2.29 6.28
N GLY A 174 -8.25 -3.52 6.76
CA GLY A 174 -8.97 -4.61 6.09
C GLY A 174 -10.45 -4.31 5.94
N SER A 175 -11.09 -3.86 7.02
CA SER A 175 -12.48 -3.42 7.01
C SER A 175 -12.73 -2.30 6.01
N GLY A 176 -11.84 -1.31 5.95
CA GLY A 176 -11.94 -0.20 5.01
C GLY A 176 -11.89 -0.68 3.56
N VAL A 177 -10.91 -1.51 3.22
CA VAL A 177 -10.77 -2.06 1.85
C VAL A 177 -11.96 -2.91 1.47
N LEU A 178 -12.35 -3.88 2.31
CA LEU A 178 -13.51 -4.76 2.05
C LEU A 178 -14.82 -3.97 1.88
N ALA A 179 -15.05 -2.94 2.70
CA ALA A 179 -16.27 -2.14 2.62
C ALA A 179 -16.33 -1.31 1.33
N VAL A 180 -15.20 -0.75 0.88
CA VAL A 180 -15.14 0.04 -0.36
C VAL A 180 -15.30 -0.86 -1.59
N LEU A 181 -14.70 -2.06 -1.61
CA LEU A 181 -14.94 -3.07 -2.65
C LEU A 181 -16.42 -3.48 -2.67
N GLY A 182 -17.01 -3.72 -1.49
CA GLY A 182 -18.42 -4.05 -1.33
C GLY A 182 -19.37 -2.96 -1.83
N LEU A 183 -19.07 -1.68 -1.54
CA LEU A 183 -19.85 -0.55 -2.06
C LEU A 183 -19.89 -0.56 -3.60
N TRP A 184 -18.74 -0.83 -4.25
CA TRP A 184 -18.68 -0.84 -5.71
C TRP A 184 -19.49 -1.99 -6.33
N LEU A 185 -19.49 -3.17 -5.66
CA LEU A 185 -20.35 -4.29 -6.02
C LEU A 185 -21.84 -3.97 -5.84
N VAL A 186 -22.22 -3.35 -4.71
CA VAL A 186 -23.60 -2.94 -4.42
C VAL A 186 -24.13 -1.93 -5.44
N ALA A 187 -23.29 -0.97 -5.86
CA ALA A 187 -23.62 0.01 -6.88
C ALA A 187 -23.66 -0.58 -8.32
N GLY A 188 -23.05 -1.76 -8.53
CA GLY A 188 -23.04 -2.45 -9.81
C GLY A 188 -22.30 -1.73 -10.92
N HIS A 189 -21.15 -1.14 -10.59
CA HIS A 189 -20.29 -0.43 -11.56
C HIS A 189 -19.34 -1.37 -12.28
N PHE A 190 -19.88 -2.36 -13.00
CA PHE A 190 -19.14 -3.40 -13.71
C PHE A 190 -19.77 -3.74 -15.06
N GLY A 191 -19.09 -4.55 -15.87
CA GLY A 191 -19.62 -5.15 -17.08
C GLY A 191 -19.56 -4.28 -18.35
N THR A 192 -19.03 -3.06 -18.28
CA THR A 192 -18.90 -2.14 -19.44
C THR A 192 -17.54 -1.44 -19.42
N ASN A 193 -17.05 -1.02 -20.59
CA ASN A 193 -15.85 -0.17 -20.67
C ASN A 193 -16.02 1.09 -19.82
N GLY A 194 -14.94 1.51 -19.19
CA GLY A 194 -14.98 2.67 -18.29
C GLY A 194 -15.67 2.41 -16.96
N SER A 195 -15.93 1.14 -16.61
CA SER A 195 -16.44 0.73 -15.29
C SER A 195 -15.55 -0.33 -14.64
N GLY A 196 -15.64 -0.44 -13.33
CA GLY A 196 -14.89 -1.43 -12.54
C GLY A 196 -13.94 -0.81 -11.54
N ILE A 197 -12.96 -1.59 -11.11
CA ILE A 197 -11.99 -1.19 -10.10
C ILE A 197 -10.59 -1.23 -10.72
N LEU A 198 -9.91 -0.09 -10.70
CA LEU A 198 -8.50 0.07 -11.07
C LEU A 198 -7.62 -0.11 -9.83
N ALA A 199 -6.90 -1.20 -9.80
CA ALA A 199 -5.95 -1.58 -8.74
C ALA A 199 -4.53 -1.74 -9.30
N SER A 200 -3.73 -2.66 -8.76
CA SER A 200 -2.50 -3.12 -9.39
C SER A 200 -2.81 -4.06 -10.56
N THR A 201 -2.00 -3.99 -11.62
CA THR A 201 -2.07 -4.92 -12.75
C THR A 201 -1.07 -6.08 -12.62
N SER A 202 -0.36 -6.20 -11.48
CA SER A 202 0.69 -7.19 -11.27
C SER A 202 0.22 -8.63 -11.48
N ASP A 203 -0.96 -8.97 -10.95
CA ASP A 203 -1.52 -10.34 -11.02
C ASP A 203 -2.03 -10.71 -12.42
N GLY A 204 -2.14 -9.73 -13.31
CA GLY A 204 -2.49 -9.95 -14.71
C GLY A 204 -1.39 -10.58 -15.55
N PHE A 205 -0.19 -10.68 -15.00
CA PHE A 205 0.95 -11.34 -15.62
C PHE A 205 1.15 -12.70 -14.92
N SER A 206 0.58 -13.76 -15.39
CA SER A 206 0.84 -15.11 -14.86
C SER A 206 2.33 -15.49 -14.90
N ILE A 207 3.23 -14.70 -14.30
CA ILE A 207 4.66 -14.97 -14.24
C ILE A 207 4.93 -15.90 -13.06
N ASP A 208 5.26 -17.16 -13.35
CA ASP A 208 5.75 -18.07 -12.33
C ASP A 208 7.21 -17.72 -11.98
N ILE A 209 7.36 -16.83 -11.02
CA ILE A 209 8.69 -16.44 -10.48
C ILE A 209 9.43 -17.63 -9.85
N HIS A 210 8.75 -18.75 -9.61
CA HIS A 210 9.33 -19.98 -9.09
C HIS A 210 9.73 -20.96 -10.20
N ALA A 211 9.46 -20.66 -11.45
CA ALA A 211 9.83 -21.50 -12.58
C ALA A 211 11.33 -21.87 -12.63
N PRO A 212 12.26 -20.97 -12.24
CA PRO A 212 13.68 -21.30 -12.13
C PRO A 212 14.06 -22.20 -10.93
N TRP A 213 13.13 -22.45 -9.99
CA TRP A 213 13.44 -23.29 -8.82
C TRP A 213 13.67 -24.74 -9.26
N PRO A 214 14.76 -25.39 -8.81
CA PRO A 214 15.01 -26.78 -9.12
C PRO A 214 13.84 -27.66 -8.66
N LYS A 215 13.28 -28.46 -9.59
CA LYS A 215 12.05 -29.25 -9.34
C LYS A 215 12.23 -30.31 -8.26
N ASP A 216 13.47 -30.79 -8.09
CA ASP A 216 13.82 -31.87 -7.18
C ASP A 216 14.24 -31.38 -5.78
N VAL A 217 14.35 -30.05 -5.60
CA VAL A 217 14.63 -29.45 -4.29
C VAL A 217 13.32 -29.22 -3.55
N ALA A 218 13.04 -30.07 -2.58
CA ALA A 218 11.88 -29.90 -1.70
C ALA A 218 11.99 -28.57 -0.96
N ARG A 219 10.96 -27.74 -1.05
CA ARG A 219 10.87 -26.55 -0.19
C ARG A 219 10.59 -26.99 1.24
N PRO A 220 11.51 -26.76 2.18
CA PRO A 220 11.21 -27.09 3.57
C PRO A 220 10.00 -26.24 4.03
N LYS A 221 9.10 -26.84 4.80
CA LYS A 221 8.02 -26.11 5.45
C LYS A 221 8.65 -25.06 6.38
N GLN A 222 8.63 -23.82 5.95
CA GLN A 222 9.21 -22.72 6.70
C GLN A 222 8.19 -22.17 7.71
N ARG A 223 8.70 -21.65 8.82
CA ARG A 223 7.93 -20.82 9.72
C ARG A 223 7.86 -19.42 9.11
N THR A 224 6.71 -18.79 9.20
CA THR A 224 6.52 -17.43 8.69
C THR A 224 6.77 -16.39 9.79
N LEU A 225 7.47 -15.33 9.44
CA LEU A 225 7.71 -14.17 10.30
C LEU A 225 7.02 -12.95 9.70
N ASN A 226 6.20 -12.27 10.48
CA ASN A 226 5.62 -10.99 10.08
C ASN A 226 6.74 -9.92 9.99
N MET A 227 6.86 -9.27 8.84
CA MET A 227 7.89 -8.25 8.59
C MET A 227 7.80 -7.06 9.57
N ASN A 228 6.62 -6.74 10.10
CA ASN A 228 6.45 -5.69 11.11
C ASN A 228 7.18 -6.00 12.41
N HIS A 229 7.42 -7.29 12.72
CA HIS A 229 8.03 -7.73 13.97
C HIS A 229 9.53 -8.00 13.84
N VAL A 230 10.17 -7.71 12.70
CA VAL A 230 11.62 -7.93 12.52
C VAL A 230 12.42 -7.20 13.60
N GLY A 231 12.11 -5.95 13.93
CA GLY A 231 12.78 -5.22 15.01
C GLY A 231 12.68 -5.92 16.37
N ARG A 232 11.54 -6.53 16.70
CA ARG A 232 11.34 -7.34 17.91
C ARG A 232 12.23 -8.59 17.90
N VAL A 233 12.27 -9.29 16.76
CA VAL A 233 13.10 -10.50 16.59
C VAL A 233 14.58 -10.19 16.77
N LEU A 234 15.06 -9.08 16.19
CA LEU A 234 16.46 -8.66 16.33
C LEU A 234 16.82 -8.26 17.78
N ARG A 235 15.85 -7.81 18.57
CA ARG A 235 16.02 -7.58 20.02
C ARG A 235 15.91 -8.85 20.86
N GLY A 236 15.62 -10.00 20.25
CA GLY A 236 15.50 -11.29 20.94
C GLY A 236 14.15 -11.55 21.60
N ASP A 237 13.08 -10.87 21.15
CA ASP A 237 11.72 -11.10 21.62
C ASP A 237 11.22 -12.49 21.17
N THR A 238 11.06 -13.40 22.14
CA THR A 238 10.66 -14.79 21.90
C THR A 238 9.19 -14.95 21.57
N ASP A 239 8.34 -13.95 21.89
CA ASP A 239 6.93 -13.96 21.50
C ASP A 239 6.77 -13.61 20.02
N ALA A 240 7.66 -12.74 19.50
CA ALA A 240 7.71 -12.44 18.07
C ALA A 240 8.32 -13.61 17.27
N TRP A 241 9.34 -14.27 17.82
CA TRP A 241 10.00 -15.40 17.19
C TRP A 241 10.71 -16.31 18.21
N PRO A 242 10.41 -17.62 18.24
CA PRO A 242 10.85 -18.52 19.31
C PRO A 242 12.34 -18.89 19.26
N VAL A 243 13.10 -18.40 18.28
CA VAL A 243 14.52 -18.71 18.11
C VAL A 243 15.32 -17.43 17.95
N LYS A 244 16.40 -17.27 18.71
CA LYS A 244 17.29 -16.11 18.56
C LYS A 244 17.85 -16.01 17.13
N ALA A 245 17.73 -14.85 16.51
CA ALA A 245 18.41 -14.54 15.27
C ALA A 245 19.95 -14.55 15.49
N LYS A 246 20.69 -15.10 14.54
CA LYS A 246 22.17 -15.11 14.55
C LYS A 246 22.75 -14.40 13.34
N VAL A 247 22.01 -14.42 12.23
CA VAL A 247 22.39 -13.74 10.99
C VAL A 247 21.18 -12.99 10.48
N PHE A 248 21.40 -11.75 10.08
CA PHE A 248 20.41 -10.92 9.41
C PHE A 248 20.96 -10.46 8.05
N LEU A 249 20.35 -10.98 6.96
CA LEU A 249 20.69 -10.58 5.60
C LEU A 249 19.64 -9.62 5.07
N VAL A 250 20.07 -8.44 4.63
CA VAL A 250 19.24 -7.41 4.04
C VAL A 250 19.64 -7.21 2.58
N GLN A 251 18.68 -7.29 1.67
CA GLN A 251 18.90 -7.08 0.23
C GLN A 251 17.97 -5.99 -0.30
N GLY A 252 18.53 -4.91 -0.89
CA GLY A 252 17.79 -3.83 -1.53
C GLY A 252 16.74 -3.19 -0.63
N ALA A 253 17.03 -3.05 0.67
CA ALA A 253 16.10 -2.54 1.66
C ALA A 253 16.81 -1.70 2.73
N ASN A 254 16.09 -0.73 3.30
CA ASN A 254 16.60 0.16 4.35
C ASN A 254 15.70 0.13 5.60
N PRO A 255 15.58 -1.03 6.30
CA PRO A 255 14.68 -1.19 7.45
C PRO A 255 14.96 -0.20 8.60
N ALA A 256 16.18 0.30 8.76
CA ALA A 256 16.51 1.33 9.75
C ALA A 256 15.59 2.57 9.68
N VAL A 257 15.02 2.85 8.50
CA VAL A 257 14.13 4.02 8.30
C VAL A 257 12.78 3.67 7.67
N THR A 258 12.60 2.44 7.17
CA THR A 258 11.34 2.05 6.51
C THR A 258 10.46 1.12 7.35
N ALA A 259 11.02 0.47 8.37
CA ALA A 259 10.23 -0.37 9.27
C ALA A 259 9.38 0.46 10.24
N VAL A 260 8.28 -0.12 10.71
CA VAL A 260 7.54 0.39 11.88
C VAL A 260 8.37 0.22 13.14
N ASP A 261 8.02 0.89 14.23
CA ASP A 261 8.81 0.90 15.47
C ASP A 261 10.30 1.13 15.16
N GLN A 262 10.62 2.25 14.51
CA GLN A 262 12.01 2.56 14.14
C GLN A 262 12.96 2.50 15.34
N VAL A 263 12.51 2.93 16.52
CA VAL A 263 13.31 2.90 17.75
C VAL A 263 13.73 1.46 18.08
N GLY A 264 12.77 0.55 18.05
CA GLY A 264 13.01 -0.87 18.28
C GLY A 264 13.80 -1.53 17.15
N MET A 265 13.60 -1.11 15.89
CA MET A 265 14.41 -1.60 14.76
C MET A 265 15.88 -1.19 14.91
N LEU A 266 16.16 0.06 15.25
CA LEU A 266 17.53 0.54 15.46
C LEU A 266 18.21 -0.18 16.63
N ALA A 267 17.48 -0.38 17.73
CA ALA A 267 18.00 -1.18 18.85
C ALA A 267 18.30 -2.64 18.46
N GLY A 268 17.47 -3.21 17.58
CA GLY A 268 17.70 -4.55 17.03
C GLY A 268 18.91 -4.63 16.09
N LEU A 269 19.08 -3.63 15.23
CA LEU A 269 20.24 -3.54 14.31
C LEU A 269 21.56 -3.30 15.06
N ALA A 270 21.54 -2.66 16.23
CA ALA A 270 22.70 -2.45 17.08
C ALA A 270 23.04 -3.66 17.96
N ASN A 271 22.33 -4.79 17.85
CA ASN A 271 22.58 -5.99 18.64
C ASN A 271 23.83 -6.74 18.13
N GLU A 272 24.93 -6.66 18.86
CA GLU A 272 26.22 -7.28 18.53
C GLU A 272 26.21 -8.82 18.51
N GLU A 273 25.15 -9.48 19.02
CA GLU A 273 25.01 -10.94 18.91
C GLU A 273 24.55 -11.42 17.52
N ILE A 274 24.16 -10.47 16.62
CA ILE A 274 23.63 -10.76 15.30
C ILE A 274 24.63 -10.32 14.24
N PHE A 275 25.08 -11.26 13.41
CA PHE A 275 25.91 -10.95 12.26
C PHE A 275 25.04 -10.39 11.12
N THR A 276 25.19 -9.10 10.83
CA THR A 276 24.39 -8.36 9.86
C THR A 276 25.14 -8.18 8.55
N VAL A 277 24.50 -8.64 7.46
CA VAL A 277 25.01 -8.49 6.09
C VAL A 277 24.03 -7.63 5.30
N VAL A 278 24.52 -6.59 4.64
CA VAL A 278 23.69 -5.74 3.75
C VAL A 278 24.22 -5.81 2.33
N HIS A 279 23.33 -6.11 1.38
CA HIS A 279 23.60 -6.11 -0.05
C HIS A 279 22.74 -5.02 -0.70
N ASP A 280 23.36 -3.88 -1.01
CA ASP A 280 22.65 -2.71 -1.51
C ASP A 280 23.53 -1.92 -2.49
N GLN A 281 22.89 -1.03 -3.25
CA GLN A 281 23.50 -0.17 -4.26
C GLN A 281 24.25 1.01 -3.63
N VAL A 282 23.85 1.42 -2.43
CA VAL A 282 24.38 2.59 -1.71
C VAL A 282 24.53 2.28 -0.23
N MET A 283 25.34 3.08 0.47
CA MET A 283 25.50 3.01 1.94
C MET A 283 24.24 3.55 2.63
N THR A 284 23.20 2.71 2.72
CA THR A 284 21.96 3.04 3.42
C THR A 284 22.18 3.22 4.92
N ASP A 285 21.19 3.75 5.63
CA ASP A 285 21.27 3.80 7.10
C ASP A 285 21.35 2.41 7.72
N THR A 286 20.71 1.39 7.13
CA THR A 286 20.85 0.00 7.54
C THR A 286 22.27 -0.52 7.31
N ALA A 287 22.90 -0.17 6.19
CA ALA A 287 24.24 -0.61 5.87
C ALA A 287 25.30 -0.09 6.88
N LYS A 288 25.02 1.01 7.59
CA LYS A 288 25.89 1.53 8.66
C LYS A 288 25.92 0.64 9.91
N PHE A 289 24.96 -0.26 10.08
CA PHE A 289 24.93 -1.24 11.18
C PHE A 289 25.48 -2.60 10.75
N ALA A 290 25.88 -2.78 9.50
CA ALA A 290 26.29 -4.08 8.98
C ALA A 290 27.73 -4.43 9.34
N ASP A 291 27.98 -5.70 9.67
CA ASP A 291 29.33 -6.28 9.78
C ASP A 291 29.96 -6.44 8.39
N VAL A 292 29.13 -6.71 7.38
CA VAL A 292 29.57 -6.85 5.97
C VAL A 292 28.61 -6.12 5.05
N VAL A 293 29.15 -5.27 4.18
CA VAL A 293 28.41 -4.61 3.10
C VAL A 293 28.89 -5.15 1.77
N LEU A 294 27.97 -5.63 0.95
CA LEU A 294 28.20 -6.17 -0.38
C LEU A 294 27.59 -5.23 -1.42
N PRO A 295 28.32 -4.84 -2.47
CA PRO A 295 27.78 -3.96 -3.51
C PRO A 295 26.79 -4.71 -4.41
N ALA A 296 25.59 -4.15 -4.58
CA ALA A 296 24.57 -4.65 -5.49
C ALA A 296 24.56 -3.91 -6.82
N THR A 297 24.21 -4.60 -7.90
CA THR A 297 23.98 -3.99 -9.20
C THR A 297 22.73 -3.10 -9.18
N THR A 298 22.74 -2.08 -10.04
CA THR A 298 21.55 -1.32 -10.38
C THR A 298 20.77 -2.01 -11.51
N HIS A 299 19.54 -1.55 -11.76
CA HIS A 299 18.75 -2.02 -12.91
C HIS A 299 19.33 -1.63 -14.28
N PHE A 300 20.30 -0.70 -14.32
CA PHE A 300 21.01 -0.35 -15.56
C PHE A 300 22.09 -1.37 -15.95
N GLU A 301 22.51 -2.25 -15.06
CA GLU A 301 23.63 -3.18 -15.20
C GLU A 301 23.18 -4.62 -15.44
N VAL A 302 21.86 -4.89 -15.46
CA VAL A 302 21.34 -6.27 -15.45
C VAL A 302 20.33 -6.55 -16.55
N HIS A 303 20.19 -7.84 -16.88
CA HIS A 303 19.04 -8.37 -17.59
C HIS A 303 17.92 -8.67 -16.58
N ASP A 304 16.68 -8.36 -16.95
CA ASP A 304 15.52 -8.65 -16.11
C ASP A 304 14.24 -8.74 -16.96
N LEU A 305 13.16 -9.24 -16.34
CA LEU A 305 11.82 -9.23 -16.91
C LEU A 305 10.89 -8.50 -15.94
N VAL A 306 10.24 -7.45 -16.40
CA VAL A 306 9.38 -6.60 -15.58
C VAL A 306 7.96 -6.60 -16.08
N GLY A 307 7.00 -7.00 -15.25
CA GLY A 307 5.58 -6.72 -15.40
C GLY A 307 5.24 -5.36 -14.81
N SER A 308 4.50 -4.54 -15.53
CA SER A 308 4.08 -3.25 -15.03
C SER A 308 3.02 -3.40 -13.95
N TYR A 309 3.13 -2.56 -12.91
CA TYR A 309 2.18 -2.52 -11.79
C TYR A 309 1.03 -1.49 -11.99
N GLY A 310 1.08 -0.70 -13.05
CA GLY A 310 0.06 0.28 -13.42
C GLY A 310 -0.44 0.15 -14.86
N SER A 311 -0.06 -0.89 -15.60
CA SER A 311 -0.57 -1.19 -16.94
C SER A 311 -0.32 -2.64 -17.29
N TYR A 312 -1.05 -3.18 -18.26
CA TYR A 312 -0.87 -4.54 -18.77
C TYR A 312 0.28 -4.62 -19.80
N THR A 313 1.47 -4.14 -19.44
CA THR A 313 2.68 -4.23 -20.25
C THR A 313 3.77 -4.98 -19.50
N ALA A 314 4.43 -5.91 -20.18
CA ALA A 314 5.63 -6.55 -19.69
C ALA A 314 6.81 -6.15 -20.59
N GLN A 315 7.99 -6.03 -20.01
CA GLN A 315 9.20 -5.58 -20.71
C GLN A 315 10.39 -6.45 -20.34
N VAL A 316 11.24 -6.70 -21.30
CA VAL A 316 12.59 -7.24 -21.07
C VAL A 316 13.52 -6.05 -20.84
N ILE A 317 14.29 -6.09 -19.76
CA ILE A 317 15.35 -5.14 -19.46
C ILE A 317 16.66 -5.75 -19.92
N SER A 318 17.47 -4.95 -20.61
CA SER A 318 18.85 -5.27 -20.97
C SER A 318 19.78 -4.22 -20.34
N PRO A 319 21.00 -4.60 -19.95
CA PRO A 319 21.94 -3.65 -19.39
C PRO A 319 22.25 -2.54 -20.40
N VAL A 320 22.34 -1.31 -19.92
CA VAL A 320 22.66 -0.12 -20.70
C VAL A 320 24.01 0.48 -20.32
N ILE A 321 24.60 -0.01 -19.24
CA ILE A 321 25.96 0.30 -18.80
C ILE A 321 26.70 -0.98 -18.42
N GLU A 322 28.02 -0.94 -18.45
CA GLU A 322 28.88 -1.97 -17.89
C GLU A 322 28.69 -2.06 -16.37
N ARG A 323 28.93 -3.25 -15.82
CA ARG A 323 28.88 -3.49 -14.38
C ARG A 323 29.88 -2.59 -13.65
N VAL A 324 29.43 -1.92 -12.58
CA VAL A 324 30.28 -1.02 -11.79
C VAL A 324 31.00 -1.80 -10.68
N GLY A 325 32.33 -1.80 -10.72
CA GLY A 325 33.19 -2.39 -9.68
C GLY A 325 32.94 -3.89 -9.47
N GLU A 326 32.80 -4.29 -8.23
CA GLU A 326 32.54 -5.68 -7.82
C GLU A 326 31.07 -5.95 -7.52
N SER A 327 30.15 -5.09 -8.01
CA SER A 327 28.71 -5.26 -7.79
C SER A 327 28.21 -6.61 -8.31
N ARG A 328 27.26 -7.21 -7.59
CA ARG A 328 26.63 -8.48 -7.97
C ARG A 328 25.12 -8.36 -7.93
N THR A 329 24.46 -9.18 -8.73
CA THR A 329 23.01 -9.31 -8.66
C THR A 329 22.57 -10.06 -7.41
N ASN A 330 21.33 -9.91 -7.00
CA ASN A 330 20.75 -10.71 -5.91
C ASN A 330 20.85 -12.20 -6.19
N ASN A 331 20.66 -12.61 -7.44
CA ASN A 331 20.71 -14.01 -7.85
C ASN A 331 22.14 -14.57 -7.80
N GLU A 332 23.14 -13.81 -8.22
CA GLU A 332 24.56 -14.21 -8.11
C GLU A 332 24.98 -14.37 -6.63
N LEU A 333 24.52 -13.46 -5.76
CA LEU A 333 24.77 -13.59 -4.33
C LEU A 333 24.10 -14.83 -3.75
N ALA A 334 22.83 -15.05 -4.07
CA ALA A 334 22.07 -16.22 -3.62
C ALA A 334 22.69 -17.53 -4.09
N ALA A 335 23.09 -17.62 -5.39
CA ALA A 335 23.77 -18.78 -5.93
C ALA A 335 25.13 -19.04 -5.25
N ALA A 336 25.93 -18.00 -5.04
CA ALA A 336 27.21 -18.11 -4.36
C ALA A 336 27.08 -18.58 -2.91
N LEU A 337 26.03 -18.16 -2.19
CA LEU A 337 25.72 -18.63 -0.84
C LEU A 337 25.23 -20.07 -0.86
N ALA A 338 24.36 -20.44 -1.77
CA ALA A 338 23.82 -21.80 -1.92
C ALA A 338 24.96 -22.82 -2.10
N ILE A 339 25.90 -22.54 -3.03
CA ILE A 339 27.08 -23.40 -3.27
C ILE A 339 27.91 -23.57 -2.00
N ARG A 340 28.15 -22.51 -1.23
CA ARG A 340 28.89 -22.57 0.03
C ARG A 340 28.15 -23.31 1.14
N LEU A 341 26.84 -23.39 1.06
CA LEU A 341 25.98 -24.18 1.95
C LEU A 341 25.85 -25.65 1.51
N GLY A 342 26.54 -26.07 0.44
CA GLY A 342 26.61 -27.46 0.01
C GLY A 342 25.62 -27.86 -1.09
N PHE A 343 24.91 -26.89 -1.70
CA PHE A 343 24.10 -27.16 -2.89
C PHE A 343 24.97 -27.27 -4.14
N SER A 344 24.51 -27.99 -5.15
CA SER A 344 25.20 -28.11 -6.42
C SER A 344 25.16 -26.81 -7.21
N ALA A 345 26.25 -26.45 -7.88
CA ALA A 345 26.29 -25.31 -8.78
C ALA A 345 25.32 -25.47 -9.98
N ASP A 346 25.02 -26.71 -10.37
CA ASP A 346 24.07 -27.01 -11.45
C ASP A 346 22.62 -26.76 -11.04
N GLU A 347 22.34 -26.72 -9.74
CA GLU A 347 21.00 -26.45 -9.19
C GLU A 347 20.69 -24.95 -9.07
N PHE A 348 21.74 -24.12 -8.97
CA PHE A 348 21.60 -22.69 -8.72
C PHE A 348 22.42 -21.87 -9.71
N ASN A 349 21.76 -21.34 -10.73
CA ASN A 349 22.35 -20.41 -11.69
C ASN A 349 21.96 -18.98 -11.35
N GLY A 350 22.96 -18.13 -11.10
CA GLY A 350 22.78 -16.70 -10.81
C GLY A 350 22.73 -15.83 -12.07
N ASP A 351 22.82 -16.42 -13.26
CA ASP A 351 22.76 -15.66 -14.52
C ASP A 351 21.32 -15.22 -14.81
N LEU A 352 21.09 -13.91 -14.74
CA LEU A 352 19.77 -13.31 -14.98
C LEU A 352 19.33 -13.44 -16.43
N GLN A 353 20.25 -13.45 -17.41
CA GLN A 353 19.88 -13.69 -18.81
C GLN A 353 19.32 -15.10 -18.96
N PHE A 354 19.99 -16.11 -18.39
CA PHE A 354 19.50 -17.48 -18.40
C PHE A 354 18.11 -17.59 -17.75
N ILE A 355 17.94 -16.96 -16.58
CA ILE A 355 16.66 -16.96 -15.87
C ILE A 355 15.56 -16.27 -16.69
N ALA A 356 15.86 -15.12 -17.28
CA ALA A 356 14.92 -14.38 -18.13
C ALA A 356 14.51 -15.20 -19.36
N ASP A 357 15.47 -15.88 -20.01
CA ASP A 357 15.22 -16.75 -21.15
C ASP A 357 14.35 -17.95 -20.77
N GLN A 358 14.58 -18.57 -19.61
CA GLN A 358 13.75 -19.66 -19.09
C GLN A 358 12.31 -19.20 -18.84
N ILE A 359 12.13 -18.02 -18.28
CA ILE A 359 10.80 -17.44 -18.05
C ILE A 359 10.14 -17.08 -19.38
N ALA A 360 10.87 -16.48 -20.31
CA ALA A 360 10.37 -16.11 -21.63
C ALA A 360 9.96 -17.34 -22.45
N GLU A 361 10.76 -18.43 -22.44
CA GLU A 361 10.46 -19.66 -23.16
C GLU A 361 9.17 -20.33 -22.67
N GLN A 362 8.97 -20.40 -21.35
CA GLN A 362 7.73 -20.94 -20.78
C GLN A 362 6.50 -20.10 -21.18
N LYS A 363 6.69 -18.84 -21.56
CA LYS A 363 5.63 -17.86 -21.75
C LYS A 363 5.45 -17.34 -23.16
N LYS A 364 6.07 -17.95 -24.16
CA LYS A 364 5.74 -17.70 -25.58
C LYS A 364 4.23 -17.73 -25.87
N HIS A 365 3.46 -18.38 -25.00
CA HIS A 365 2.00 -18.49 -25.10
C HIS A 365 1.22 -17.69 -24.03
N ALA A 366 1.86 -17.18 -22.97
CA ALA A 366 1.20 -16.56 -21.81
C ALA A 366 1.35 -15.03 -21.74
N LEU A 367 2.38 -14.44 -22.39
CA LEU A 367 2.51 -12.98 -22.53
C LEU A 367 1.59 -12.47 -23.67
N GLN A 368 0.34 -12.89 -23.69
CA GLN A 368 -0.65 -12.16 -24.45
C GLN A 368 -0.91 -10.86 -23.71
N LEU A 369 -0.26 -9.78 -24.16
CA LEU A 369 -0.62 -8.42 -23.79
C LEU A 369 -2.13 -8.28 -23.99
N ARG A 370 -2.87 -8.05 -22.92
CA ARG A 370 -4.31 -7.81 -23.02
C ARG A 370 -4.49 -6.55 -23.86
N LYS A 371 -5.37 -6.60 -24.86
CA LYS A 371 -5.75 -5.41 -25.61
C LYS A 371 -6.56 -4.48 -24.71
N VAL A 372 -6.40 -3.18 -24.89
CA VAL A 372 -7.30 -2.17 -24.29
C VAL A 372 -8.76 -2.60 -24.50
N GLY A 373 -9.58 -2.52 -23.47
CA GLY A 373 -10.99 -2.94 -23.49
C GLY A 373 -11.23 -4.44 -23.37
N THR A 374 -10.21 -5.26 -23.08
CA THR A 374 -10.36 -6.72 -22.87
C THR A 374 -10.25 -7.13 -21.40
N THR A 375 -10.24 -6.17 -20.49
CA THR A 375 -10.14 -6.41 -19.04
C THR A 375 -11.39 -5.95 -18.29
N VAL A 376 -12.52 -5.87 -18.96
CA VAL A 376 -13.79 -5.48 -18.36
C VAL A 376 -14.22 -6.52 -17.34
N GLN A 377 -14.23 -6.14 -16.08
CA GLN A 377 -14.61 -7.01 -14.96
C GLN A 377 -16.08 -7.43 -15.10
N PHE A 378 -16.36 -8.70 -14.81
CA PHE A 378 -17.67 -9.37 -15.00
C PHE A 378 -18.18 -9.43 -16.47
N LYS A 379 -17.25 -9.29 -17.43
CA LYS A 379 -17.48 -9.54 -18.84
C LYS A 379 -16.31 -10.34 -19.44
N ASP A 380 -15.10 -9.82 -19.31
CA ASP A 380 -13.88 -10.45 -19.85
C ASP A 380 -13.07 -11.14 -18.74
N THR A 381 -13.12 -10.59 -17.52
CA THR A 381 -12.45 -11.12 -16.33
C THR A 381 -13.47 -11.37 -15.22
N TRP A 382 -13.28 -12.46 -14.47
CA TRP A 382 -14.22 -12.96 -13.48
C TRP A 382 -13.49 -13.29 -12.18
N PRO A 383 -14.17 -13.23 -11.02
CA PRO A 383 -13.64 -13.83 -9.80
C PRO A 383 -13.14 -15.25 -10.06
N THR A 384 -12.01 -15.60 -9.45
CA THR A 384 -11.34 -16.89 -9.73
C THR A 384 -11.97 -18.07 -8.99
N PHE A 385 -12.99 -17.85 -8.19
CA PHE A 385 -13.78 -18.90 -7.56
C PHE A 385 -14.51 -19.76 -8.61
N SER A 386 -14.75 -21.02 -8.29
CA SER A 386 -15.38 -21.99 -9.20
C SER A 386 -16.73 -21.55 -9.76
N ASP A 387 -17.50 -20.79 -8.97
CA ASP A 387 -18.81 -20.23 -9.35
C ASP A 387 -18.70 -18.83 -9.99
N LYS A 388 -17.50 -18.28 -10.14
CA LYS A 388 -17.22 -16.96 -10.72
C LYS A 388 -17.98 -15.80 -10.06
N ARG A 389 -18.32 -15.92 -8.76
CA ARG A 389 -19.08 -14.92 -8.01
C ARG A 389 -18.20 -14.24 -6.96
N ALA A 390 -18.30 -12.93 -6.84
CA ALA A 390 -17.64 -12.18 -5.79
C ALA A 390 -18.25 -12.47 -4.41
N ARG A 391 -17.43 -12.42 -3.36
CA ARG A 391 -17.80 -12.73 -1.98
C ARG A 391 -17.91 -11.44 -1.16
N LEU A 392 -19.11 -11.11 -0.71
CA LEU A 392 -19.36 -9.98 0.20
C LEU A 392 -19.41 -10.39 1.67
N PHE A 393 -19.49 -11.69 1.93
CA PHE A 393 -19.44 -12.33 3.24
C PHE A 393 -18.76 -13.69 3.11
N VAL A 394 -17.79 -13.97 4.00
CA VAL A 394 -17.06 -15.25 4.06
C VAL A 394 -16.97 -15.68 5.52
N ALA A 395 -17.83 -16.59 5.95
CA ALA A 395 -18.02 -16.93 7.36
C ALA A 395 -16.72 -17.37 8.08
N ASP A 396 -15.88 -18.15 7.39
CA ASP A 396 -14.69 -18.77 7.97
C ASP A 396 -13.41 -17.96 7.70
N SER A 397 -13.52 -16.70 7.22
CA SER A 397 -12.35 -15.83 7.01
C SER A 397 -11.94 -15.13 8.30
N GLU A 398 -10.71 -14.62 8.32
CA GLU A 398 -10.16 -13.79 9.42
C GLU A 398 -11.07 -12.58 9.71
N LEU A 399 -11.67 -12.00 8.67
CA LEU A 399 -12.57 -10.85 8.75
C LEU A 399 -13.83 -11.11 7.90
N PRO A 400 -14.85 -11.80 8.44
CA PRO A 400 -16.03 -12.20 7.66
C PRO A 400 -16.82 -11.05 7.05
N LEU A 401 -16.88 -9.93 7.76
CA LEU A 401 -17.52 -8.66 7.35
C LEU A 401 -16.69 -7.47 7.84
N PRO A 402 -16.66 -6.38 7.09
CA PRO A 402 -16.07 -5.14 7.57
C PRO A 402 -16.65 -4.68 8.92
N GLN A 403 -15.79 -4.20 9.81
CA GLN A 403 -16.16 -3.70 11.14
C GLN A 403 -15.44 -2.38 11.41
N TYR A 404 -16.16 -1.39 11.91
CA TYR A 404 -15.53 -0.18 12.42
C TYR A 404 -15.19 -0.35 13.91
N ARG A 405 -13.94 -0.07 14.25
CA ARG A 405 -13.46 0.00 15.63
C ARG A 405 -12.92 1.39 15.86
N GLU A 406 -13.52 2.10 16.81
CA GLU A 406 -13.00 3.40 17.21
C GLU A 406 -11.66 3.22 17.92
N SER A 407 -10.68 4.07 17.59
CA SER A 407 -9.37 4.04 18.23
C SER A 407 -9.40 4.95 19.46
N GLU A 408 -9.36 4.37 20.63
CA GLU A 408 -9.05 5.11 21.85
C GLU A 408 -7.57 5.50 21.85
N THR A 409 -7.27 6.78 22.03
CA THR A 409 -5.90 7.27 21.97
C THR A 409 -5.67 8.45 22.92
N LYS A 410 -4.51 8.40 23.57
CA LYS A 410 -3.99 9.43 24.46
C LYS A 410 -3.60 10.71 23.70
N TYR A 411 -3.24 10.57 22.42
CA TYR A 411 -2.70 11.67 21.61
C TYR A 411 -3.71 12.13 20.56
N PRO A 412 -3.95 13.43 20.43
CA PRO A 412 -5.09 13.96 19.66
C PRO A 412 -4.87 13.99 18.15
N LEU A 413 -3.62 14.04 17.67
CA LEU A 413 -3.32 14.18 16.25
C LEU A 413 -2.99 12.83 15.61
N VAL A 414 -3.59 12.54 14.47
CA VAL A 414 -3.20 11.43 13.61
C VAL A 414 -1.99 11.86 12.80
N LEU A 415 -0.90 11.14 12.91
CA LEU A 415 0.25 11.31 12.04
C LEU A 415 0.14 10.39 10.83
N ILE A 416 0.11 10.97 9.64
CA ILE A 416 0.22 10.22 8.38
C ILE A 416 1.58 10.46 7.74
N SER A 417 2.10 9.44 7.06
CA SER A 417 3.41 9.51 6.39
C SER A 417 3.38 8.92 4.98
N PRO A 418 2.63 9.52 4.04
CA PRO A 418 2.63 9.09 2.66
C PRO A 418 3.90 9.49 1.91
N ALA A 419 4.10 8.88 0.74
CA ALA A 419 5.13 9.27 -0.22
C ALA A 419 4.93 10.71 -0.72
N THR A 420 6.04 11.36 -1.12
CA THR A 420 6.06 12.69 -1.73
C THR A 420 6.68 12.62 -3.13
N SER A 421 6.72 13.75 -3.84
CA SER A 421 7.45 13.87 -5.12
C SER A 421 8.97 13.73 -4.96
N HIS A 422 9.50 13.85 -3.74
CA HIS A 422 10.92 13.81 -3.43
C HIS A 422 11.36 12.50 -2.77
N THR A 423 10.44 11.78 -2.10
CA THR A 423 10.78 10.57 -1.37
C THR A 423 9.73 9.49 -1.58
N ILE A 424 10.16 8.29 -1.95
CA ILE A 424 9.34 7.08 -2.07
C ILE A 424 10.05 5.96 -1.32
N ASN A 425 9.44 5.44 -0.25
CA ASN A 425 10.07 4.53 0.70
C ASN A 425 11.35 5.15 1.27
N SER A 426 12.56 4.69 0.91
CA SER A 426 13.83 5.34 1.27
C SER A 426 14.66 5.76 0.04
N MET A 427 14.06 5.74 -1.16
CA MET A 427 14.71 6.16 -2.39
C MET A 427 14.71 7.69 -2.50
N PHE A 428 15.73 8.23 -3.15
CA PHE A 428 15.97 9.65 -3.45
C PHE A 428 16.27 10.55 -2.24
N ALA A 429 16.11 10.07 -1.01
CA ALA A 429 16.45 10.82 0.19
C ALA A 429 17.97 10.95 0.43
N ASP A 430 18.78 10.24 -0.36
CA ASP A 430 20.24 10.31 -0.36
C ASP A 430 20.79 11.45 -1.22
N THR A 431 20.03 11.93 -2.21
CA THR A 431 20.52 12.93 -3.18
C THR A 431 20.35 14.36 -2.68
N ASP A 432 19.14 14.77 -2.34
CA ASP A 432 18.84 16.10 -1.78
C ASP A 432 17.56 15.98 -0.93
N PRO A 433 17.67 15.52 0.33
CA PRO A 433 16.50 15.31 1.16
C PRO A 433 15.81 16.65 1.42
N PRO A 434 14.49 16.72 1.23
CA PRO A 434 13.73 17.89 1.60
C PRO A 434 13.91 18.14 3.11
N ARG A 435 13.87 19.41 3.51
CA ARG A 435 13.87 19.76 4.94
C ARG A 435 12.75 19.01 5.64
N VAL A 436 13.10 18.31 6.71
CA VAL A 436 12.11 17.58 7.50
C VAL A 436 11.26 18.56 8.27
N ALA A 437 9.97 18.53 8.01
CA ALA A 437 9.01 19.33 8.74
C ALA A 437 7.74 18.52 9.00
N ILE A 438 7.02 18.87 10.06
CA ILE A 438 5.65 18.42 10.26
C ILE A 438 4.70 19.46 9.69
N SER A 439 3.77 19.03 8.85
CA SER A 439 2.68 19.89 8.37
C SER A 439 1.42 19.65 9.21
N MET A 440 0.73 20.72 9.57
CA MET A 440 -0.56 20.66 10.27
C MET A 440 -1.50 21.78 9.83
N HIS A 441 -2.78 21.57 10.04
CA HIS A 441 -3.79 22.57 9.73
C HIS A 441 -3.65 23.82 10.63
N PRO A 442 -3.94 25.07 10.14
CA PRO A 442 -3.88 26.30 10.94
C PRO A 442 -4.64 26.22 12.26
N GLN A 443 -5.82 25.62 12.27
CA GLN A 443 -6.65 25.46 13.47
C GLN A 443 -5.95 24.62 14.55
N ASP A 444 -5.23 23.56 14.17
CA ASP A 444 -4.48 22.72 15.11
C ASP A 444 -3.26 23.45 15.68
N ALA A 445 -2.62 24.29 14.86
CA ALA A 445 -1.50 25.13 15.26
C ALA A 445 -1.96 26.22 16.24
N GLU A 446 -3.07 26.90 15.93
CA GLU A 446 -3.66 27.95 16.79
C GLU A 446 -4.04 27.42 18.17
N GLN A 447 -4.70 26.27 18.25
CA GLN A 447 -5.06 25.60 19.52
C GLN A 447 -3.83 25.33 20.40
N ARG A 448 -2.66 25.15 19.79
CA ARG A 448 -1.37 24.86 20.44
C ARG A 448 -0.49 26.09 20.59
N LYS A 449 -0.95 27.26 20.11
CA LYS A 449 -0.20 28.54 20.10
C LYS A 449 1.13 28.40 19.34
N LEU A 450 1.11 27.64 18.23
CA LEU A 450 2.25 27.41 17.36
C LEU A 450 2.20 28.36 16.16
N THR A 451 3.38 28.74 15.65
CA THR A 451 3.53 29.60 14.48
C THR A 451 4.31 28.91 13.38
N ASP A 452 4.09 29.34 12.14
CA ASP A 452 4.80 28.76 10.98
C ASP A 452 6.31 28.90 11.12
N ALA A 453 7.05 27.93 10.58
CA ALA A 453 8.51 27.80 10.66
C ALA A 453 9.09 27.69 12.09
N GLN A 454 8.25 27.53 13.11
CA GLN A 454 8.69 27.32 14.50
C GLN A 454 9.27 25.91 14.68
N ARG A 455 10.31 25.79 15.54
CA ARG A 455 10.76 24.48 16.05
C ARG A 455 9.74 23.91 17.00
N VAL A 456 9.36 22.66 16.79
CA VAL A 456 8.36 21.94 17.58
C VAL A 456 8.86 20.55 17.98
N ILE A 457 8.36 20.07 19.11
CA ILE A 457 8.54 18.68 19.55
C ILE A 457 7.30 17.90 19.14
N VAL A 458 7.52 16.89 18.31
CA VAL A 458 6.53 15.85 17.99
C VAL A 458 6.80 14.65 18.88
N ARG A 459 5.79 14.15 19.60
CA ARG A 459 6.00 13.05 20.55
C ARG A 459 4.79 12.12 20.67
N ASN A 460 5.09 10.89 21.06
CA ASN A 460 4.16 9.92 21.63
C ASN A 460 4.86 9.10 22.73
N ASP A 461 4.30 7.94 23.13
CA ASP A 461 4.92 7.10 24.17
C ASP A 461 6.21 6.40 23.70
N VAL A 462 6.44 6.30 22.36
CA VAL A 462 7.56 5.55 21.77
C VAL A 462 8.72 6.47 21.40
N ALA A 463 8.41 7.65 20.85
CA ALA A 463 9.43 8.53 20.28
C ALA A 463 9.16 10.02 20.54
N SER A 464 10.23 10.81 20.46
CA SER A 464 10.19 12.26 20.46
C SER A 464 11.22 12.80 19.47
N ILE A 465 10.79 13.69 18.57
CA ILE A 465 11.69 14.37 17.62
C ILE A 465 11.41 15.88 17.61
N GLU A 466 12.48 16.65 17.40
CA GLU A 466 12.41 18.10 17.23
C GLU A 466 12.60 18.45 15.76
N ILE A 467 11.58 19.07 15.14
CA ILE A 467 11.55 19.42 13.73
C ILE A 467 10.84 20.75 13.51
N ASP A 468 10.90 21.27 12.29
CA ASP A 468 10.21 22.50 11.93
C ASP A 468 8.72 22.24 11.68
N LEU A 469 7.91 23.25 11.98
CA LEU A 469 6.47 23.26 11.67
C LEU A 469 6.23 23.97 10.33
N VAL A 470 5.35 23.39 9.52
CA VAL A 470 4.72 24.03 8.36
C VAL A 470 3.22 24.09 8.61
N ILE A 471 2.66 25.28 8.60
CA ILE A 471 1.21 25.48 8.64
C ILE A 471 0.68 25.34 7.22
N ASP A 472 -0.21 24.36 7.00
CA ASP A 472 -0.67 23.94 5.68
C ASP A 472 -2.20 23.80 5.65
N GLU A 473 -2.88 24.69 4.96
CA GLU A 473 -4.34 24.68 4.76
C GLU A 473 -4.84 23.46 3.95
N THR A 474 -3.94 22.73 3.29
CA THR A 474 -4.29 21.50 2.57
C THR A 474 -4.45 20.30 3.49
N MET A 475 -3.97 20.40 4.74
CA MET A 475 -4.22 19.43 5.78
C MET A 475 -5.66 19.56 6.30
N ARG A 476 -6.21 18.46 6.81
CA ARG A 476 -7.45 18.54 7.56
C ARG A 476 -7.15 18.73 9.05
N PRO A 477 -8.03 19.39 9.83
CA PRO A 477 -7.90 19.42 11.29
C PRO A 477 -7.81 18.02 11.91
N GLY A 478 -6.98 17.88 12.94
CA GLY A 478 -6.74 16.62 13.65
C GLY A 478 -5.78 15.65 12.94
N VAL A 479 -5.19 16.04 11.81
CA VAL A 479 -4.21 15.23 11.07
C VAL A 479 -2.95 16.04 10.82
N CYS A 480 -1.80 15.44 11.07
CA CYS A 480 -0.50 16.01 10.73
C CYS A 480 0.27 15.07 9.79
N PHE A 481 1.28 15.60 9.12
CA PHE A 481 2.02 14.90 8.08
C PHE A 481 3.52 15.10 8.24
N ILE A 482 4.25 13.99 8.22
CA ILE A 482 5.72 13.98 8.06
C ILE A 482 6.03 13.08 6.84
N PRO A 483 6.88 13.51 5.88
CA PRO A 483 7.21 12.71 4.70
C PRO A 483 7.75 11.33 5.06
N LYS A 484 7.32 10.30 4.31
CA LYS A 484 7.88 8.95 4.40
C LYS A 484 9.25 8.88 3.74
N GLY A 485 10.11 7.99 4.23
CA GLY A 485 11.33 7.57 3.54
C GLY A 485 12.52 8.50 3.74
N LEU A 486 12.46 9.37 4.72
CA LEU A 486 13.61 10.19 5.11
C LEU A 486 14.71 9.32 5.71
N TRP A 487 15.96 9.64 5.44
CA TRP A 487 17.11 8.99 6.06
C TRP A 487 17.40 9.59 7.44
N MET A 488 18.13 8.83 8.29
CA MET A 488 18.45 9.24 9.66
C MET A 488 19.13 10.61 9.75
N ARG A 489 19.97 10.97 8.77
CA ARG A 489 20.65 12.28 8.69
C ARG A 489 19.70 13.48 8.55
N ALA A 490 18.44 13.24 8.24
CA ALA A 490 17.44 14.29 8.05
C ALA A 490 16.96 14.91 9.37
N THR A 491 17.19 14.24 10.51
CA THR A 491 16.87 14.74 11.85
C THR A 491 18.09 14.66 12.77
N GLN A 492 18.13 15.44 13.84
CA GLN A 492 19.22 15.42 14.82
C GLN A 492 19.29 14.10 15.60
N THR A 493 18.14 13.48 15.86
CA THR A 493 18.04 12.24 16.61
C THR A 493 18.22 10.98 15.75
N GLY A 494 18.23 11.13 14.42
CA GLY A 494 18.19 10.00 13.48
C GLY A 494 16.81 9.34 13.35
N LEU A 495 15.81 9.80 14.10
CA LEU A 495 14.45 9.27 14.04
C LEU A 495 13.63 9.97 12.96
N THR A 496 12.75 9.23 12.30
CA THR A 496 11.86 9.70 11.23
C THR A 496 10.39 9.49 11.59
N SER A 497 9.47 9.70 10.65
CA SER A 497 8.04 9.44 10.87
C SER A 497 7.74 8.02 11.35
N ASN A 498 8.57 7.05 10.98
CA ASN A 498 8.38 5.65 11.35
C ASN A 498 8.70 5.35 12.84
N ALA A 499 9.38 6.27 13.52
CA ALA A 499 9.58 6.16 14.96
C ALA A 499 8.26 6.26 15.75
N PHE A 500 7.24 6.90 15.17
CA PHE A 500 5.92 7.03 15.77
C PHE A 500 4.94 5.93 15.34
N ALA A 501 5.24 5.23 14.24
CA ALA A 501 4.38 4.17 13.72
C ALA A 501 4.44 2.96 14.67
N PRO A 502 3.28 2.51 15.20
CA PRO A 502 3.25 1.33 16.06
C PRO A 502 3.56 0.06 15.26
N ASP A 503 4.06 -0.97 15.93
CA ASP A 503 4.18 -2.33 15.39
C ASP A 503 2.88 -3.13 15.52
N ASP A 504 1.78 -2.46 15.85
CA ASP A 504 0.43 -3.00 15.83
C ASP A 504 0.05 -3.46 14.43
N LEU A 505 -0.76 -4.50 14.38
CA LEU A 505 -1.24 -5.11 13.15
C LEU A 505 -2.67 -4.68 12.86
N ASN A 506 -3.01 -4.52 11.60
CA ASN A 506 -4.38 -4.23 11.21
C ASN A 506 -5.29 -5.48 11.28
N ASP A 507 -6.55 -5.32 10.97
CA ASP A 507 -7.61 -6.29 11.16
C ASP A 507 -7.73 -7.36 10.06
N LEU A 508 -6.83 -7.37 9.06
CA LEU A 508 -6.79 -8.37 7.99
C LEU A 508 -5.34 -8.58 7.50
N ALA A 509 -4.90 -9.84 7.43
CA ALA A 509 -3.58 -10.23 6.97
C ALA A 509 -2.41 -9.56 7.71
N SER A 510 -2.66 -9.06 8.91
CA SER A 510 -1.63 -8.55 9.82
C SER A 510 -0.73 -7.45 9.20
N GLY A 511 -1.32 -6.55 8.40
CA GLY A 511 -0.61 -5.46 7.72
C GLY A 511 -0.16 -4.34 8.66
N ALA A 512 0.76 -3.49 8.19
CA ALA A 512 1.35 -2.39 8.96
C ALA A 512 0.41 -1.17 9.10
N CYS A 513 0.37 -0.59 10.29
CA CYS A 513 -0.48 0.55 10.64
C CYS A 513 0.27 1.91 10.53
N PHE A 514 0.97 2.18 9.42
CA PHE A 514 1.79 3.39 9.24
C PHE A 514 1.04 4.72 9.41
N ASN A 515 -0.25 4.77 9.09
CA ASN A 515 -1.07 5.98 9.18
C ASN A 515 -2.02 5.96 10.39
N ASP A 516 -1.70 5.15 11.41
CA ASP A 516 -2.43 5.09 12.67
C ASP A 516 -1.59 5.56 13.87
N ALA A 517 -0.43 6.15 13.59
CA ALA A 517 0.38 6.81 14.59
C ALA A 517 -0.40 8.00 15.20
N ARG A 518 -0.28 8.14 16.52
CA ARG A 518 -0.89 9.26 17.27
C ARG A 518 0.20 10.05 17.94
N VAL A 519 0.11 11.37 17.84
CA VAL A 519 1.14 12.27 18.37
C VAL A 519 0.53 13.51 19.03
N GLU A 520 1.33 14.14 19.86
CA GLU A 520 1.16 15.52 20.31
C GLU A 520 2.30 16.37 19.76
N VAL A 521 2.00 17.64 19.48
CA VAL A 521 2.94 18.62 18.98
C VAL A 521 2.96 19.83 19.92
N THR A 522 4.12 20.18 20.44
CA THR A 522 4.32 21.27 21.37
C THR A 522 5.48 22.16 20.94
N VAL A 523 5.61 23.34 21.53
CA VAL A 523 6.80 24.19 21.37
C VAL A 523 8.05 23.39 21.80
N ALA A 524 9.17 23.54 21.08
CA ALA A 524 10.46 22.95 21.44
C ALA A 524 11.10 23.64 22.64
#